data_ff97596b68b6af5d47e882febfb6a0ed
#
_entry.id   ff97596b68b6af5d47e882febfb6a0ed
#
_cell.length_a   1.000
_cell.length_b   1.000
_cell.length_c   1.000
_cell.angle_alpha   90.00
_cell.angle_beta   90.00
_cell.angle_gamma   90.00
#
_symmetry.space_group_name_H-M   'P 1'
#
loop_
_entity.id
_entity.type
_entity.pdbx_description
1 polymer ?
#
loop_
_entity_poly.entity_id
_entity_poly.type
_entity_poly.pdbx_seq_one_letter_code
_entity_poly.pdbx_strand_id
1 'polypeptide(L)'
;MSTYSKRILAGALSLALCLSPAALAAKTEEPPLVAAVEGLSPLLYEPDPAAGYRAALAELAGLGYSQQQAEQLWVRLGERSLGLDARLLDCLALENSRLDREARYLAYAQAHPEAETAEIVAQVNLDLDLTPYDDARPIDDPADPLVLVNKYHGLPETYVPELEKLGGRYGVGSMVPEAAAAFRAMADAAKQDGISMRSVSAYRSYQTQQGLYQHYVSIDGKANAERYSARPGYSEHQTGLALDINTASISAHFENTAEYAWLRANCARFGFLLRYPREKESITGYRYEPWHYRYVGQDIARTCMDQGLTYEEYLAAQTQPGENQAPALFWQGQALDLGDRVTRLSGVTYVDAAALAAALGWTGETGEDGVLRLSDGLHKIELPVGRRALLDGMLVRLSGPTVERSGGRCLPLSDLCPLLGVQATVTDQGVELAPRQAAL
;
A
#
# COMPACT_ATOMS: atom_id res chain seq x y z
N MET A 1 -33.16 -5.01 37.80
CA MET A 1 -34.17 -3.96 37.71
C MET A 1 -33.69 -3.00 36.64
N SER A 2 -34.28 -2.76 35.53
CA SER A 2 -35.57 -2.95 34.88
C SER A 2 -35.36 -3.00 33.36
N THR A 3 -35.97 -3.96 32.75
CA THR A 3 -36.12 -4.19 31.29
C THR A 3 -36.95 -3.08 30.64
N TYR A 4 -36.54 -2.63 29.43
CA TYR A 4 -37.49 -2.04 28.50
C TYR A 4 -37.24 -2.61 27.07
N SER A 5 -38.11 -3.55 26.74
CA SER A 5 -38.37 -4.08 25.40
C SER A 5 -39.20 -3.06 24.63
N LYS A 6 -38.80 -2.70 23.40
CA LYS A 6 -39.71 -2.08 22.44
C LYS A 6 -39.82 -2.95 21.19
N ARG A 7 -40.96 -3.58 21.07
CA ARG A 7 -41.50 -4.21 19.86
C ARG A 7 -41.81 -3.13 18.82
N ILE A 8 -41.34 -3.29 17.60
CA ILE A 8 -41.86 -2.54 16.43
C ILE A 8 -42.74 -3.47 15.67
N LEU A 9 -44.01 -3.05 15.55
CA LEU A 9 -45.07 -3.69 14.82
C LEU A 9 -44.88 -3.46 13.31
N ALA A 10 -44.83 -4.53 12.54
CA ALA A 10 -44.93 -4.48 11.09
C ALA A 10 -46.42 -4.31 10.72
N GLY A 11 -46.78 -3.18 10.10
CA GLY A 11 -48.07 -2.95 9.49
C GLY A 11 -47.95 -3.11 7.96
N ALA A 12 -48.41 -4.24 7.44
CA ALA A 12 -48.65 -4.40 6.01
C ALA A 12 -49.96 -3.71 5.62
N LEU A 13 -49.86 -2.67 4.82
CA LEU A 13 -51.01 -2.05 4.19
C LEU A 13 -51.21 -2.61 2.78
N SER A 14 -52.12 -3.57 2.64
CA SER A 14 -52.61 -4.05 1.35
C SER A 14 -53.65 -3.04 0.80
N LEU A 15 -53.27 -2.29 -0.25
CA LEU A 15 -54.23 -1.49 -1.00
C LEU A 15 -54.70 -2.32 -2.20
N ALA A 16 -55.89 -2.90 -2.09
CA ALA A 16 -56.59 -3.49 -3.19
C ALA A 16 -57.28 -2.36 -4.01
N LEU A 17 -56.78 -2.08 -5.20
CA LEU A 17 -57.47 -1.24 -6.18
C LEU A 17 -58.46 -2.10 -6.99
N CYS A 18 -59.75 -1.93 -6.72
CA CYS A 18 -60.81 -2.43 -7.57
C CYS A 18 -60.85 -1.56 -8.86
N LEU A 19 -60.44 -2.10 -9.99
CA LEU A 19 -60.65 -1.51 -11.29
C LEU A 19 -61.93 -2.08 -11.92
N SER A 20 -62.90 -1.23 -12.20
CA SER A 20 -64.06 -1.54 -12.98
C SER A 20 -63.75 -1.80 -14.46
N PRO A 21 -64.35 -2.76 -15.14
CA PRO A 21 -64.08 -3.06 -16.54
C PRO A 21 -64.96 -2.19 -17.48
N ALA A 22 -64.58 -0.95 -17.70
CA ALA A 22 -65.16 -0.13 -18.75
C ALA A 22 -64.25 1.04 -19.14
N ALA A 23 -63.20 0.76 -19.91
CA ALA A 23 -62.55 1.71 -20.80
C ALA A 23 -61.45 0.96 -21.65
N LEU A 24 -61.95 0.14 -22.58
CA LEU A 24 -61.11 -0.43 -23.62
C LEU A 24 -61.41 0.31 -24.89
N ALA A 25 -60.77 1.46 -25.14
CA ALA A 25 -60.53 2.07 -26.47
C ALA A 25 -59.93 3.49 -26.31
N ALA A 26 -58.67 3.60 -26.04
CA ALA A 26 -57.82 4.71 -26.50
C ALA A 26 -56.39 4.17 -26.55
N LYS A 27 -55.79 4.11 -27.73
CA LYS A 27 -54.35 3.97 -27.87
C LYS A 27 -53.72 5.24 -27.30
N THR A 28 -53.42 5.23 -26.02
CA THR A 28 -52.51 6.19 -25.43
C THR A 28 -51.12 5.54 -25.50
N GLU A 29 -50.21 6.18 -26.20
CA GLU A 29 -48.79 5.88 -26.08
C GLU A 29 -48.46 5.92 -24.58
N GLU A 30 -48.12 4.79 -24.02
CA GLU A 30 -47.56 4.74 -22.65
C GLU A 30 -46.31 5.61 -22.64
N PRO A 31 -46.18 6.59 -21.72
CA PRO A 31 -44.93 7.32 -21.58
C PRO A 31 -43.84 6.30 -21.26
N PRO A 32 -42.63 6.45 -21.83
CA PRO A 32 -41.53 5.52 -21.58
C PRO A 32 -41.34 5.35 -20.07
N LEU A 33 -41.10 4.14 -19.63
CA LEU A 33 -40.98 3.76 -18.20
C LEU A 33 -40.11 4.73 -17.40
N VAL A 34 -39.14 5.37 -18.05
CA VAL A 34 -38.29 6.44 -17.53
C VAL A 34 -39.06 7.65 -17.00
N ALA A 35 -40.10 8.12 -17.75
CA ALA A 35 -40.91 9.26 -17.32
C ALA A 35 -41.84 8.90 -16.15
N ALA A 36 -42.27 7.65 -16.04
CA ALA A 36 -43.09 7.18 -14.92
C ALA A 36 -42.24 7.03 -13.63
N VAL A 37 -40.96 6.76 -13.75
CA VAL A 37 -40.06 6.66 -12.59
C VAL A 37 -39.59 8.04 -12.09
N GLU A 38 -39.46 9.02 -12.99
CA GLU A 38 -39.11 10.40 -12.62
C GLU A 38 -40.26 11.14 -11.90
N GLY A 39 -41.52 10.70 -12.10
CA GLY A 39 -42.69 11.23 -11.38
C GLY A 39 -42.98 10.60 -10.02
N LEU A 40 -42.32 9.51 -9.66
CA LEU A 40 -42.47 8.83 -8.38
C LEU A 40 -41.54 9.42 -7.32
N SER A 41 -42.06 10.45 -6.66
CA SER A 41 -41.77 10.86 -5.29
C SER A 41 -40.37 11.39 -4.92
N PRO A 42 -40.30 12.58 -4.31
CA PRO A 42 -39.11 13.10 -3.62
C PRO A 42 -38.61 12.21 -2.48
N LEU A 43 -39.37 11.20 -2.06
CA LEU A 43 -39.05 10.27 -0.98
C LEU A 43 -38.07 9.16 -1.38
N LEU A 44 -37.75 9.02 -2.68
CA LEU A 44 -36.74 8.05 -3.18
C LEU A 44 -35.51 8.73 -3.76
N TYR A 45 -35.32 10.02 -3.51
CA TYR A 45 -34.10 10.74 -3.86
C TYR A 45 -32.96 10.29 -2.91
N GLU A 46 -32.24 9.27 -3.29
CA GLU A 46 -30.91 9.05 -2.72
C GLU A 46 -29.98 10.12 -3.31
N PRO A 47 -29.19 10.81 -2.47
CA PRO A 47 -28.24 11.79 -2.95
C PRO A 47 -27.34 11.14 -4.02
N ASP A 48 -27.05 11.88 -5.07
CA ASP A 48 -26.12 11.47 -6.13
C ASP A 48 -24.72 11.30 -5.54
N PRO A 49 -24.17 10.08 -5.35
CA PRO A 49 -22.83 9.89 -4.78
C PRO A 49 -21.72 10.43 -5.68
N ALA A 50 -22.02 10.63 -6.98
CA ALA A 50 -21.11 11.34 -7.87
C ALA A 50 -21.14 12.86 -7.63
N ALA A 51 -22.14 13.41 -6.94
CA ALA A 51 -22.14 14.82 -6.57
C ALA A 51 -21.04 15.14 -5.58
N GLY A 52 -20.84 14.29 -4.56
CA GLY A 52 -19.72 14.40 -3.61
C GLY A 52 -18.34 14.35 -4.30
N TYR A 53 -18.16 13.40 -5.21
CA TYR A 53 -16.96 13.28 -6.02
C TYR A 53 -16.70 14.54 -6.86
N ARG A 54 -17.70 15.01 -7.63
CA ARG A 54 -17.55 16.22 -8.45
C ARG A 54 -17.31 17.49 -7.63
N ALA A 55 -17.98 17.62 -6.50
CA ALA A 55 -17.77 18.73 -5.58
C ALA A 55 -16.33 18.72 -5.01
N ALA A 56 -15.85 17.56 -4.60
CA ALA A 56 -14.48 17.40 -4.10
C ALA A 56 -13.43 17.72 -5.16
N LEU A 57 -13.60 17.21 -6.39
CA LEU A 57 -12.68 17.56 -7.48
C LEU A 57 -12.69 19.06 -7.79
N ALA A 58 -13.87 19.71 -7.77
CA ALA A 58 -13.98 21.15 -8.01
C ALA A 58 -13.32 21.96 -6.87
N GLU A 59 -13.47 21.55 -5.61
CA GLU A 59 -12.85 22.21 -4.47
C GLU A 59 -11.32 22.03 -4.50
N LEU A 60 -10.82 20.81 -4.73
CA LEU A 60 -9.39 20.54 -4.85
C LEU A 60 -8.77 21.28 -6.05
N ALA A 61 -9.47 21.35 -7.18
CA ALA A 61 -9.03 22.18 -8.32
C ALA A 61 -9.00 23.69 -7.96
N GLY A 62 -9.96 24.15 -7.16
CA GLY A 62 -9.96 25.51 -6.61
C GLY A 62 -8.78 25.80 -5.69
N LEU A 63 -8.22 24.80 -5.03
CA LEU A 63 -7.00 24.86 -4.22
C LEU A 63 -5.72 24.77 -5.06
N GLY A 64 -5.81 24.55 -6.37
CA GLY A 64 -4.67 24.52 -7.29
C GLY A 64 -4.16 23.13 -7.66
N TYR A 65 -4.79 22.05 -7.17
CA TYR A 65 -4.43 20.68 -7.56
C TYR A 65 -4.81 20.40 -9.01
N SER A 66 -3.94 19.70 -9.73
CA SER A 66 -4.28 19.16 -11.04
C SER A 66 -5.40 18.12 -10.91
N GLN A 67 -6.12 17.82 -12.01
CA GLN A 67 -7.15 16.81 -12.01
C GLN A 67 -6.62 15.46 -11.49
N GLN A 68 -5.44 15.05 -11.92
CA GLN A 68 -4.82 13.80 -11.49
C GLN A 68 -4.57 13.77 -9.97
N GLN A 69 -4.02 14.86 -9.41
CA GLN A 69 -3.79 14.97 -7.97
C GLN A 69 -5.10 14.97 -7.18
N ALA A 70 -6.12 15.70 -7.65
CA ALA A 70 -7.43 15.72 -7.03
C ALA A 70 -8.10 14.34 -7.04
N GLU A 71 -8.00 13.59 -8.14
CA GLU A 71 -8.47 12.21 -8.23
C GLU A 71 -7.70 11.27 -7.29
N GLN A 72 -6.37 11.41 -7.19
CA GLN A 72 -5.55 10.64 -6.25
C GLN A 72 -5.94 10.94 -4.79
N LEU A 73 -6.11 12.20 -4.44
CA LEU A 73 -6.57 12.61 -3.10
C LEU A 73 -7.95 12.04 -2.80
N TRP A 74 -8.89 12.12 -3.75
CA TRP A 74 -10.20 11.53 -3.58
C TRP A 74 -10.15 10.01 -3.38
N VAL A 75 -9.34 9.30 -4.18
CA VAL A 75 -9.17 7.85 -4.04
C VAL A 75 -8.64 7.47 -2.66
N ARG A 76 -7.78 8.30 -2.09
CA ARG A 76 -7.17 8.05 -0.77
C ARG A 76 -8.08 8.44 0.39
N LEU A 77 -8.79 9.56 0.29
CA LEU A 77 -9.47 10.23 1.39
C LEU A 77 -11.00 10.21 1.29
N GLY A 78 -11.55 10.00 0.07
CA GLY A 78 -12.98 10.14 -0.16
C GLY A 78 -13.49 11.53 0.21
N GLU A 79 -14.67 11.60 0.85
CA GLU A 79 -15.26 12.86 1.34
C GLU A 79 -14.41 13.56 2.41
N ARG A 80 -13.49 12.86 3.06
CA ARG A 80 -12.55 13.45 4.02
C ARG A 80 -11.58 14.45 3.39
N SER A 81 -11.42 14.43 2.05
CA SER A 81 -10.60 15.42 1.34
C SER A 81 -11.15 16.85 1.49
N LEU A 82 -12.43 16.98 1.82
CA LEU A 82 -13.10 18.26 2.04
C LEU A 82 -12.85 18.76 3.46
N GLY A 83 -12.34 19.99 3.60
CA GLY A 83 -12.15 20.64 4.89
C GLY A 83 -10.88 20.25 5.65
N LEU A 84 -9.95 19.51 5.05
CA LEU A 84 -8.62 19.29 5.62
C LEU A 84 -7.74 20.54 5.50
N ASP A 85 -6.76 20.65 6.40
CA ASP A 85 -5.73 21.67 6.31
C ASP A 85 -4.97 21.55 4.98
N ALA A 86 -4.69 22.69 4.31
CA ALA A 86 -4.06 22.71 3.00
C ALA A 86 -2.67 22.05 3.00
N ARG A 87 -1.86 22.27 4.04
CA ARG A 87 -0.53 21.64 4.13
C ARG A 87 -0.61 20.14 4.35
N LEU A 88 -1.65 19.67 5.06
CA LEU A 88 -1.91 18.24 5.19
C LEU A 88 -2.31 17.64 3.84
N LEU A 89 -3.18 18.31 3.08
CA LEU A 89 -3.54 17.89 1.73
C LEU A 89 -2.32 17.81 0.82
N ASP A 90 -1.43 18.80 0.86
CA ASP A 90 -0.17 18.78 0.11
C ASP A 90 0.68 17.55 0.47
N CYS A 91 0.81 17.22 1.75
CA CYS A 91 1.50 16.02 2.18
C CYS A 91 0.83 14.75 1.66
N LEU A 92 -0.50 14.67 1.74
CA LEU A 92 -1.27 13.49 1.32
C LEU A 92 -1.37 13.36 -0.21
N ALA A 93 -1.05 14.40 -0.97
CA ALA A 93 -0.92 14.34 -2.43
C ALA A 93 0.36 13.64 -2.89
N LEU A 94 1.36 13.46 -2.02
CA LEU A 94 2.56 12.70 -2.34
C LEU A 94 2.31 11.19 -2.27
N GLU A 95 2.79 10.45 -3.26
CA GLU A 95 2.54 9.01 -3.41
C GLU A 95 3.05 8.18 -2.22
N ASN A 96 4.18 8.58 -1.63
CA ASN A 96 4.79 7.92 -0.48
C ASN A 96 4.25 8.38 0.88
N SER A 97 3.26 9.28 0.92
CA SER A 97 2.63 9.66 2.19
C SER A 97 1.74 8.53 2.74
N ARG A 98 1.56 8.49 4.06
CA ARG A 98 0.87 7.42 4.79
C ARG A 98 -0.32 7.98 5.55
N LEU A 99 -1.50 7.39 5.38
CA LEU A 99 -2.72 7.86 6.03
C LEU A 99 -2.70 7.69 7.56
N ASP A 100 -2.02 6.67 8.05
CA ASP A 100 -1.83 6.45 9.49
C ASP A 100 -0.92 7.49 10.17
N ARG A 101 -0.27 8.37 9.38
CA ARG A 101 0.64 9.42 9.84
C ARG A 101 0.11 10.84 9.68
N GLU A 102 -1.15 11.02 9.27
CA GLU A 102 -1.78 12.33 9.03
C GLU A 102 -1.55 13.34 10.17
N ALA A 103 -1.83 12.92 11.41
CA ALA A 103 -1.66 13.78 12.58
C ALA A 103 -0.20 14.23 12.77
N ARG A 104 0.75 13.37 12.44
CA ARG A 104 2.19 13.66 12.56
C ARG A 104 2.65 14.62 11.46
N TYR A 105 2.18 14.45 10.20
CA TYR A 105 2.45 15.42 9.13
C TYR A 105 1.97 16.82 9.51
N LEU A 106 0.72 16.92 10.01
CA LEU A 106 0.17 18.20 10.43
C LEU A 106 0.96 18.82 11.58
N ALA A 107 1.30 18.03 12.60
CA ALA A 107 2.07 18.51 13.75
C ALA A 107 3.47 18.98 13.34
N TYR A 108 4.15 18.21 12.47
CA TYR A 108 5.47 18.60 11.96
C TYR A 108 5.39 19.87 11.11
N ALA A 109 4.40 19.99 10.20
CA ALA A 109 4.18 21.17 9.39
C ALA A 109 3.90 22.44 10.20
N GLN A 110 3.19 22.30 11.33
CA GLN A 110 2.93 23.41 12.25
C GLN A 110 4.17 23.84 13.03
N ALA A 111 5.01 22.86 13.43
CA ALA A 111 6.26 23.12 14.14
C ALA A 111 7.36 23.69 13.21
N HIS A 112 7.30 23.36 11.92
CA HIS A 112 8.26 23.76 10.89
C HIS A 112 7.55 24.44 9.71
N PRO A 113 7.06 25.68 9.86
CA PRO A 113 6.27 26.36 8.83
C PRO A 113 7.05 26.64 7.54
N GLU A 114 8.38 26.65 7.61
CA GLU A 114 9.29 26.82 6.47
C GLU A 114 9.63 25.52 5.72
N ALA A 115 9.32 24.36 6.31
CA ALA A 115 9.67 23.08 5.69
C ALA A 115 8.84 22.81 4.43
N GLU A 116 9.50 22.31 3.40
CA GLU A 116 8.85 21.90 2.16
C GLU A 116 8.02 20.62 2.38
N THR A 117 6.96 20.42 1.60
CA THR A 117 6.04 19.27 1.73
C THR A 117 6.78 17.92 1.66
N ALA A 118 7.71 17.79 0.72
CA ALA A 118 8.50 16.55 0.59
C ALA A 118 9.39 16.29 1.80
N GLU A 119 9.92 17.34 2.43
CA GLU A 119 10.70 17.26 3.66
C GLU A 119 9.83 16.79 4.83
N ILE A 120 8.64 17.38 5.00
CA ILE A 120 7.69 16.98 6.04
C ILE A 120 7.39 15.47 5.94
N VAL A 121 7.03 15.02 4.74
CA VAL A 121 6.70 13.60 4.50
C VAL A 121 7.92 12.70 4.75
N ALA A 122 9.10 13.11 4.30
CA ALA A 122 10.33 12.34 4.52
C ALA A 122 10.67 12.23 6.02
N GLN A 123 10.67 13.34 6.77
CA GLN A 123 10.99 13.36 8.20
C GLN A 123 10.06 12.46 8.99
N VAL A 124 8.75 12.56 8.74
CA VAL A 124 7.73 11.75 9.41
C VAL A 124 7.79 10.28 8.97
N ASN A 125 8.05 10.01 7.69
CA ASN A 125 8.19 8.63 7.21
C ASN A 125 9.45 7.92 7.71
N LEU A 126 10.49 8.68 8.05
CA LEU A 126 11.72 8.20 8.67
C LEU A 126 11.61 8.12 10.20
N ASP A 127 10.49 8.50 10.79
CA ASP A 127 10.26 8.62 12.23
C ASP A 127 11.19 9.63 12.95
N LEU A 128 11.80 10.56 12.20
CA LEU A 128 12.74 11.56 12.72
C LEU A 128 12.05 12.73 13.48
N ASP A 129 10.73 12.80 13.43
CA ASP A 129 9.89 13.66 14.25
C ASP A 129 9.65 13.10 15.65
N LEU A 130 10.04 11.85 15.93
CA LEU A 130 9.86 11.14 17.18
C LEU A 130 11.12 11.22 18.07
N THR A 131 10.94 11.01 19.35
CA THR A 131 12.05 10.88 20.30
C THR A 131 12.54 9.43 20.33
N PRO A 132 13.82 9.16 20.00
CA PRO A 132 14.37 7.82 19.99
C PRO A 132 14.13 7.08 21.32
N TYR A 133 13.66 5.85 21.24
CA TYR A 133 13.33 4.94 22.34
C TYR A 133 12.13 5.33 23.21
N ASP A 134 11.82 6.62 23.35
CA ASP A 134 10.68 7.07 24.18
C ASP A 134 9.36 6.96 23.41
N ASP A 135 9.38 7.26 22.11
CA ASP A 135 8.25 7.09 21.20
C ASP A 135 8.34 5.79 20.36
N ALA A 136 9.20 4.86 20.79
CA ALA A 136 9.41 3.61 20.08
C ALA A 136 8.17 2.70 20.11
N ARG A 137 7.93 2.00 19.01
CA ARG A 137 6.82 1.08 18.83
C ARG A 137 7.30 -0.37 18.92
N PRO A 138 6.51 -1.26 19.53
CA PRO A 138 6.77 -2.68 19.43
C PRO A 138 6.60 -3.16 17.98
N ILE A 139 7.40 -4.13 17.59
CA ILE A 139 7.28 -4.81 16.29
C ILE A 139 6.24 -5.92 16.43
N ASP A 140 5.20 -5.89 15.59
CA ASP A 140 4.10 -6.85 15.62
C ASP A 140 4.52 -8.21 15.04
N ASP A 141 5.26 -8.20 13.91
CA ASP A 141 5.81 -9.41 13.30
C ASP A 141 7.35 -9.38 13.29
N PRO A 142 7.99 -9.89 14.36
CA PRO A 142 9.45 -9.92 14.44
C PRO A 142 10.09 -10.98 13.52
N ALA A 143 9.30 -11.87 12.92
CA ALA A 143 9.79 -12.90 12.00
C ALA A 143 9.81 -12.44 10.53
N ASP A 144 9.21 -11.30 10.23
CA ASP A 144 9.27 -10.71 8.89
C ASP A 144 10.76 -10.50 8.47
N PRO A 145 11.23 -11.09 7.37
CA PRO A 145 12.60 -10.89 6.90
C PRO A 145 12.93 -9.43 6.57
N LEU A 146 11.90 -8.61 6.34
CA LEU A 146 12.02 -7.19 6.06
C LEU A 146 11.79 -6.30 7.29
N VAL A 147 11.71 -6.89 8.47
CA VAL A 147 11.50 -6.14 9.72
C VAL A 147 12.54 -5.02 9.89
N LEU A 148 12.07 -3.81 10.14
CA LEU A 148 12.93 -2.69 10.53
C LEU A 148 13.12 -2.70 12.04
N VAL A 149 14.36 -2.84 12.48
CA VAL A 149 14.76 -2.72 13.89
C VAL A 149 15.71 -1.55 14.02
N ASN A 150 15.31 -0.53 14.75
CA ASN A 150 16.11 0.67 15.00
C ASN A 150 15.65 1.33 16.32
N LYS A 151 16.05 2.57 16.58
CA LYS A 151 15.70 3.29 17.83
C LYS A 151 14.21 3.59 18.01
N TYR A 152 13.39 3.39 16.96
CA TYR A 152 11.95 3.64 16.94
C TYR A 152 11.12 2.36 16.87
N HIS A 153 11.75 1.20 16.59
CA HIS A 153 11.09 -0.09 16.40
C HIS A 153 11.83 -1.17 17.19
N GLY A 154 11.18 -1.68 18.23
CA GLY A 154 11.77 -2.62 19.18
C GLY A 154 11.22 -4.04 19.08
N LEU A 155 12.12 -5.03 19.15
CA LEU A 155 11.79 -6.44 19.23
C LEU A 155 11.39 -6.83 20.64
N PRO A 156 10.49 -7.81 20.81
CA PRO A 156 10.18 -8.40 22.10
C PRO A 156 11.44 -9.01 22.74
N GLU A 157 11.59 -8.89 24.05
CA GLU A 157 12.71 -9.49 24.82
C GLU A 157 12.86 -10.99 24.55
N THR A 158 11.73 -11.67 24.42
CA THR A 158 11.67 -13.13 24.26
C THR A 158 11.84 -13.61 22.84
N TYR A 159 11.96 -12.70 21.86
CA TYR A 159 12.07 -13.08 20.46
C TYR A 159 13.41 -13.75 20.16
N VAL A 160 13.36 -14.97 19.64
CA VAL A 160 14.49 -15.76 19.16
C VAL A 160 14.08 -16.41 17.83
N PRO A 161 14.72 -16.05 16.70
CA PRO A 161 14.43 -16.68 15.42
C PRO A 161 14.98 -18.11 15.34
N GLU A 162 14.57 -18.86 14.31
CA GLU A 162 15.28 -20.08 13.93
C GLU A 162 16.69 -19.74 13.48
N LEU A 163 17.70 -20.46 13.96
CA LEU A 163 19.10 -20.12 13.78
C LEU A 163 19.92 -21.29 13.25
N GLU A 164 20.75 -21.01 12.24
CA GLU A 164 21.76 -21.90 11.70
C GLU A 164 23.17 -21.35 11.98
N LYS A 165 24.08 -22.21 12.48
CA LYS A 165 25.46 -21.84 12.77
C LYS A 165 26.26 -21.63 11.48
N LEU A 166 27.02 -20.55 11.40
CA LEU A 166 27.92 -20.28 10.29
C LEU A 166 29.11 -21.27 10.27
N GLY A 167 29.89 -21.30 11.30
CA GLY A 167 30.96 -22.28 11.53
C GLY A 167 32.11 -22.28 10.52
N GLY A 168 33.19 -23.00 10.87
CA GLY A 168 34.33 -23.22 9.98
C GLY A 168 34.96 -21.92 9.47
N ARG A 169 35.24 -21.86 8.18
CA ARG A 169 35.87 -20.70 7.53
C ARG A 169 34.98 -19.46 7.47
N TYR A 170 33.68 -19.62 7.65
CA TYR A 170 32.73 -18.51 7.61
C TYR A 170 32.71 -17.68 8.89
N GLY A 171 33.39 -18.15 9.96
CA GLY A 171 33.56 -17.42 11.21
C GLY A 171 32.62 -17.88 12.31
N VAL A 172 32.22 -16.95 13.17
CA VAL A 172 31.43 -17.24 14.39
C VAL A 172 29.99 -16.74 14.26
N GLY A 173 29.14 -17.23 15.15
CA GLY A 173 27.75 -16.81 15.27
C GLY A 173 26.77 -17.67 14.48
N SER A 174 25.51 -17.28 14.53
CA SER A 174 24.40 -17.93 13.85
C SER A 174 23.54 -16.87 13.17
N MET A 175 22.86 -17.24 12.11
CA MET A 175 21.91 -16.40 11.38
C MET A 175 20.65 -17.22 11.08
N VAL A 176 19.57 -16.57 10.64
CA VAL A 176 18.45 -17.31 10.07
C VAL A 176 18.92 -18.10 8.84
N PRO A 177 18.35 -19.27 8.53
CA PRO A 177 18.90 -20.20 7.52
C PRO A 177 19.14 -19.55 6.15
N GLU A 178 18.21 -18.73 5.68
CA GLU A 178 18.31 -18.03 4.39
C GLU A 178 19.50 -17.06 4.36
N ALA A 179 19.63 -16.20 5.37
CA ALA A 179 20.74 -15.25 5.48
C ALA A 179 22.08 -15.95 5.68
N ALA A 180 22.11 -17.10 6.41
CA ALA A 180 23.31 -17.92 6.57
C ALA A 180 23.78 -18.52 5.24
N ALA A 181 22.85 -19.03 4.43
CA ALA A 181 23.13 -19.55 3.09
C ALA A 181 23.66 -18.43 2.16
N ALA A 182 23.01 -17.27 2.18
CA ALA A 182 23.43 -16.10 1.41
C ALA A 182 24.83 -15.61 1.79
N PHE A 183 25.13 -15.54 3.09
CA PHE A 183 26.47 -15.15 3.56
C PHE A 183 27.55 -16.15 3.15
N ARG A 184 27.29 -17.46 3.25
CA ARG A 184 28.24 -18.48 2.77
C ARG A 184 28.53 -18.34 1.28
N ALA A 185 27.48 -18.15 0.47
CA ALA A 185 27.62 -17.93 -0.97
C ALA A 185 28.45 -16.66 -1.27
N MET A 186 28.22 -15.59 -0.52
CA MET A 186 28.99 -14.35 -0.61
C MET A 186 30.49 -14.55 -0.25
N ALA A 187 30.77 -15.24 0.86
CA ALA A 187 32.13 -15.52 1.29
C ALA A 187 32.86 -16.49 0.34
N ASP A 188 32.12 -17.40 -0.31
CA ASP A 188 32.66 -18.33 -1.30
C ASP A 188 33.03 -17.62 -2.61
N ALA A 189 32.18 -16.70 -3.06
CA ALA A 189 32.47 -15.86 -4.22
C ALA A 189 33.67 -14.94 -3.96
N ALA A 190 33.73 -14.29 -2.80
CA ALA A 190 34.86 -13.48 -2.41
C ALA A 190 36.20 -14.28 -2.40
N LYS A 191 36.13 -15.51 -1.92
CA LYS A 191 37.32 -16.40 -1.91
C LYS A 191 37.76 -16.75 -3.33
N GLN A 192 36.88 -16.93 -4.28
CA GLN A 192 37.25 -17.13 -5.69
C GLN A 192 37.99 -15.93 -6.27
N ASP A 193 37.67 -14.73 -5.80
CA ASP A 193 38.37 -13.48 -6.14
C ASP A 193 39.60 -13.21 -5.30
N GLY A 194 40.05 -14.18 -4.49
CA GLY A 194 41.22 -14.07 -3.63
C GLY A 194 41.01 -13.29 -2.33
N ILE A 195 39.78 -12.96 -2.00
CA ILE A 195 39.37 -12.20 -0.80
C ILE A 195 38.90 -13.17 0.29
N SER A 196 39.38 -12.97 1.54
CA SER A 196 39.08 -13.87 2.66
C SER A 196 38.42 -13.12 3.81
N MET A 197 37.12 -13.22 3.93
CA MET A 197 36.30 -12.59 4.97
C MET A 197 35.63 -13.62 5.87
N ARG A 198 35.27 -13.20 7.08
CA ARG A 198 34.54 -14.02 8.04
C ARG A 198 33.62 -13.21 8.93
N SER A 199 32.58 -13.83 9.43
CA SER A 199 31.75 -13.27 10.50
C SER A 199 32.52 -13.20 11.81
N VAL A 200 32.47 -12.08 12.50
CA VAL A 200 33.04 -11.87 13.86
C VAL A 200 31.94 -11.68 14.90
N SER A 201 30.70 -11.38 14.46
CA SER A 201 29.49 -11.30 15.28
C SER A 201 28.27 -11.53 14.36
N ALA A 202 27.25 -12.25 14.85
CA ALA A 202 26.00 -12.46 14.12
C ALA A 202 24.81 -12.37 15.09
N TYR A 203 23.95 -13.38 15.21
CA TYR A 203 22.86 -13.33 16.17
C TYR A 203 23.34 -12.99 17.58
N ARG A 204 22.62 -12.09 18.23
CA ARG A 204 22.87 -11.66 19.60
C ARG A 204 21.54 -11.57 20.35
N SER A 205 21.38 -12.35 21.43
CA SER A 205 20.15 -12.33 22.22
C SER A 205 19.96 -10.98 22.93
N TYR A 206 18.72 -10.71 23.35
CA TYR A 206 18.38 -9.54 24.17
C TYR A 206 19.29 -9.41 25.38
N GLN A 207 19.50 -10.51 26.14
CA GLN A 207 20.33 -10.51 27.35
C GLN A 207 21.81 -10.24 27.04
N THR A 208 22.33 -10.77 25.95
CA THR A 208 23.70 -10.49 25.51
C THR A 208 23.86 -9.02 25.12
N GLN A 209 22.87 -8.47 24.39
CA GLN A 209 22.87 -7.05 24.04
C GLN A 209 22.75 -6.15 25.27
N GLN A 210 21.97 -6.56 26.27
CA GLN A 210 21.86 -5.82 27.53
C GLN A 210 23.20 -5.70 28.26
N GLY A 211 23.93 -6.79 28.38
CA GLY A 211 25.26 -6.77 29.00
C GLY A 211 26.24 -5.91 28.21
N LEU A 212 26.25 -6.03 26.90
CA LEU A 212 27.11 -5.25 26.01
C LEU A 212 26.78 -3.74 26.06
N TYR A 213 25.54 -3.37 26.03
CA TYR A 213 25.11 -1.98 26.13
C TYR A 213 25.49 -1.36 27.48
N GLN A 214 25.25 -2.07 28.60
CA GLN A 214 25.63 -1.61 29.93
C GLN A 214 27.16 -1.41 30.05
N HIS A 215 27.93 -2.31 29.47
CA HIS A 215 29.37 -2.18 29.42
C HIS A 215 29.82 -0.90 28.68
N TYR A 216 29.28 -0.63 27.49
CA TYR A 216 29.62 0.58 26.75
C TYR A 216 29.13 1.87 27.43
N VAL A 217 27.96 1.86 28.05
CA VAL A 217 27.50 2.99 28.87
C VAL A 217 28.45 3.28 30.04
N SER A 218 29.02 2.23 30.66
CA SER A 218 29.97 2.40 31.78
C SER A 218 31.31 3.00 31.35
N ILE A 219 31.72 2.80 30.09
CA ILE A 219 32.99 3.30 29.56
C ILE A 219 32.86 4.70 28.98
N ASP A 220 31.87 4.87 28.06
CA ASP A 220 31.78 6.06 27.21
C ASP A 220 30.61 7.00 27.62
N GLY A 221 29.82 6.62 28.59
CA GLY A 221 28.57 7.31 28.96
C GLY A 221 27.45 7.02 27.98
N LYS A 222 26.20 7.20 28.43
CA LYS A 222 24.99 6.84 27.69
C LYS A 222 24.94 7.49 26.29
N ALA A 223 25.14 8.81 26.20
CA ALA A 223 25.01 9.55 24.97
C ALA A 223 25.98 9.07 23.86
N ASN A 224 27.23 8.76 24.22
CA ASN A 224 28.19 8.24 23.25
C ASN A 224 27.92 6.78 22.92
N ALA A 225 27.62 5.94 23.92
CA ALA A 225 27.33 4.53 23.72
C ALA A 225 26.17 4.32 22.74
N GLU A 226 25.10 5.11 22.82
CA GLU A 226 23.92 5.02 21.95
C GLU A 226 24.20 5.39 20.48
N ARG A 227 25.34 5.97 20.16
CA ARG A 227 25.73 6.24 18.77
C ARG A 227 26.29 5.00 18.05
N TYR A 228 26.63 3.92 18.78
CA TYR A 228 27.25 2.72 18.19
C TYR A 228 26.79 1.41 18.82
N SER A 229 25.97 1.46 19.85
CA SER A 229 25.42 0.27 20.50
C SER A 229 23.93 0.48 20.77
N ALA A 230 23.10 -0.37 20.20
CA ALA A 230 21.67 -0.36 20.43
C ALA A 230 21.33 -0.70 21.88
N ARG A 231 20.25 -0.14 22.41
CA ARG A 231 19.61 -0.66 23.63
C ARG A 231 19.12 -2.09 23.37
N PRO A 232 19.02 -2.94 24.42
CA PRO A 232 18.47 -4.29 24.27
C PRO A 232 17.03 -4.22 23.68
N GLY A 233 16.75 -5.10 22.74
CA GLY A 233 15.50 -5.09 21.95
C GLY A 233 15.55 -4.22 20.68
N TYR A 234 16.53 -3.32 20.53
CA TYR A 234 16.67 -2.40 19.41
C TYR A 234 17.87 -2.70 18.51
N SER A 235 18.44 -3.89 18.63
CA SER A 235 19.57 -4.33 17.82
C SER A 235 19.12 -5.28 16.72
N GLU A 236 19.52 -5.02 15.47
CA GLU A 236 19.26 -5.92 14.34
C GLU A 236 19.88 -7.32 14.52
N HIS A 237 20.95 -7.45 15.32
CA HIS A 237 21.54 -8.75 15.62
C HIS A 237 20.55 -9.73 16.27
N GLN A 238 19.52 -9.24 16.96
CA GLN A 238 18.50 -10.10 17.56
C GLN A 238 17.56 -10.72 16.50
N THR A 239 17.50 -10.16 15.30
CA THR A 239 16.72 -10.75 14.19
C THR A 239 17.39 -12.00 13.59
N GLY A 240 18.71 -12.16 13.77
CA GLY A 240 19.49 -13.16 13.02
C GLY A 240 19.71 -12.82 11.55
N LEU A 241 19.30 -11.59 11.10
CA LEU A 241 19.45 -11.10 9.73
C LEU A 241 20.66 -10.19 9.55
N ALA A 242 21.34 -9.80 10.63
CA ALA A 242 22.54 -8.94 10.62
C ALA A 242 23.78 -9.67 11.11
N LEU A 243 24.91 -9.27 10.54
CA LEU A 243 26.21 -9.76 10.99
C LEU A 243 27.30 -8.70 10.83
N ASP A 244 28.34 -8.84 11.66
CA ASP A 244 29.58 -8.07 11.53
C ASP A 244 30.63 -8.90 10.79
N ILE A 245 31.18 -8.35 9.69
CA ILE A 245 32.16 -8.98 8.82
C ILE A 245 33.51 -8.33 9.04
N ASN A 246 34.61 -9.15 9.05
CA ASN A 246 35.96 -8.65 9.12
C ASN A 246 36.88 -9.56 8.30
N THR A 247 38.17 -9.17 8.23
CA THR A 247 39.23 -9.99 7.67
C THR A 247 39.52 -11.20 8.55
N ALA A 248 40.29 -12.17 8.05
CA ALA A 248 40.69 -13.36 8.81
C ALA A 248 41.47 -13.01 10.10
N SER A 249 42.25 -11.91 10.09
CA SER A 249 43.04 -11.43 11.20
C SER A 249 42.40 -10.33 12.05
N ILE A 250 41.15 -9.95 11.76
CA ILE A 250 40.38 -8.88 12.41
C ILE A 250 41.12 -7.53 12.36
N SER A 251 40.83 -6.75 11.31
CA SER A 251 41.37 -5.41 11.15
C SER A 251 40.62 -4.39 12.00
N ALA A 252 41.31 -3.52 12.69
CA ALA A 252 40.70 -2.37 13.38
C ALA A 252 40.27 -1.25 12.41
N HIS A 253 40.79 -1.28 11.18
CA HIS A 253 40.48 -0.33 10.10
C HIS A 253 39.91 -1.10 8.90
N PHE A 254 38.80 -1.78 9.12
CA PHE A 254 38.19 -2.65 8.13
C PHE A 254 37.82 -1.91 6.83
N GLU A 255 37.45 -0.65 6.92
CA GLU A 255 37.15 0.23 5.79
C GLU A 255 38.31 0.44 4.81
N ASN A 256 39.56 0.14 5.23
CA ASN A 256 40.75 0.27 4.40
C ASN A 256 41.23 -1.08 3.82
N THR A 257 40.43 -2.14 3.97
CA THR A 257 40.79 -3.50 3.51
C THR A 257 40.26 -3.83 2.12
N ALA A 258 40.87 -4.80 1.47
CA ALA A 258 40.37 -5.32 0.20
C ALA A 258 39.01 -6.02 0.37
N GLU A 259 38.76 -6.63 1.53
CA GLU A 259 37.51 -7.26 1.90
C GLU A 259 36.36 -6.24 1.92
N TYR A 260 36.58 -5.09 2.54
CA TYR A 260 35.56 -4.01 2.51
C TYR A 260 35.31 -3.49 1.10
N ALA A 261 36.36 -3.24 0.33
CA ALA A 261 36.24 -2.80 -1.06
C ALA A 261 35.43 -3.79 -1.91
N TRP A 262 35.68 -5.09 -1.73
CA TRP A 262 34.93 -6.15 -2.40
C TRP A 262 33.48 -6.20 -1.94
N LEU A 263 33.19 -6.10 -0.66
CA LEU A 263 31.85 -6.06 -0.10
C LEU A 263 31.05 -4.87 -0.65
N ARG A 264 31.66 -3.68 -0.70
CA ARG A 264 31.01 -2.49 -1.27
C ARG A 264 30.54 -2.69 -2.71
N ALA A 265 31.27 -3.46 -3.48
CA ALA A 265 30.95 -3.74 -4.89
C ALA A 265 30.00 -4.94 -5.09
N ASN A 266 29.92 -5.86 -4.13
CA ASN A 266 29.33 -7.17 -4.39
C ASN A 266 28.22 -7.61 -3.40
N CYS A 267 28.16 -7.05 -2.20
CA CYS A 267 27.27 -7.56 -1.13
C CYS A 267 25.80 -7.61 -1.56
N ALA A 268 25.33 -6.64 -2.36
CA ALA A 268 23.96 -6.57 -2.85
C ALA A 268 23.56 -7.77 -3.73
N ARG A 269 24.51 -8.36 -4.47
CA ARG A 269 24.27 -9.57 -5.28
C ARG A 269 23.86 -10.78 -4.43
N PHE A 270 24.16 -10.74 -3.13
CA PHE A 270 23.86 -11.78 -2.15
C PHE A 270 22.77 -11.35 -1.15
N GLY A 271 22.11 -10.23 -1.39
CA GLY A 271 21.03 -9.74 -0.57
C GLY A 271 21.44 -8.98 0.69
N PHE A 272 22.71 -8.58 0.78
CA PHE A 272 23.22 -7.78 1.89
C PHE A 272 23.40 -6.32 1.51
N LEU A 273 23.15 -5.42 2.46
CA LEU A 273 23.48 -4.00 2.36
C LEU A 273 24.39 -3.57 3.50
N LEU A 274 25.21 -2.54 3.27
CA LEU A 274 25.93 -1.84 4.33
C LEU A 274 24.92 -1.03 5.14
N ARG A 275 24.67 -1.44 6.38
CA ARG A 275 23.53 -0.96 7.17
C ARG A 275 23.68 0.46 7.68
N TYR A 276 24.88 0.85 8.10
CA TYR A 276 25.19 2.16 8.69
C TYR A 276 26.28 2.86 7.86
N PRO A 277 25.89 3.42 6.68
CA PRO A 277 26.85 4.07 5.80
C PRO A 277 27.32 5.42 6.34
N ARG A 278 28.45 5.91 5.83
CA ARG A 278 29.02 7.20 6.20
C ARG A 278 28.03 8.32 5.89
N GLU A 279 27.99 9.33 6.75
CA GLU A 279 27.14 10.54 6.61
C GLU A 279 25.62 10.31 6.74
N LYS A 280 25.19 9.12 7.21
CA LYS A 280 23.78 8.77 7.41
C LYS A 280 23.39 8.57 8.88
N GLU A 281 24.26 9.01 9.82
CA GLU A 281 23.99 8.88 11.26
C GLU A 281 22.70 9.60 11.69
N SER A 282 22.39 10.74 11.07
CA SER A 282 21.15 11.48 11.36
C SER A 282 19.88 10.72 10.98
N ILE A 283 19.95 9.76 10.06
CA ILE A 283 18.84 8.93 9.61
C ILE A 283 18.78 7.63 10.38
N THR A 284 19.93 6.91 10.45
CA THR A 284 19.97 5.58 11.07
C THR A 284 20.07 5.63 12.59
N GLY A 285 20.48 6.77 13.13
CA GLY A 285 20.78 6.93 14.56
C GLY A 285 22.10 6.31 15.00
N TYR A 286 22.87 5.69 14.08
CA TYR A 286 24.15 5.05 14.37
C TYR A 286 25.25 5.62 13.50
N ARG A 287 26.47 5.75 14.11
CA ARG A 287 27.65 6.17 13.36
C ARG A 287 28.02 5.13 12.31
N TYR A 288 28.91 5.52 11.41
CA TYR A 288 29.43 4.66 10.36
C TYR A 288 30.03 3.36 10.92
N GLU A 289 29.56 2.21 10.42
CA GLU A 289 30.02 0.87 10.78
C GLU A 289 30.33 0.06 9.52
N PRO A 290 31.58 0.09 9.01
CA PRO A 290 31.95 -0.58 7.76
C PRO A 290 31.84 -2.10 7.81
N TRP A 291 31.75 -2.68 9.00
CA TRP A 291 31.62 -4.12 9.24
C TRP A 291 30.19 -4.63 9.30
N HIS A 292 29.19 -3.78 9.57
CA HIS A 292 27.81 -4.18 9.84
C HIS A 292 26.98 -4.29 8.56
N TYR A 293 26.55 -5.50 8.24
CA TYR A 293 25.74 -5.81 7.06
C TYR A 293 24.40 -6.43 7.46
N ARG A 294 23.33 -5.99 6.79
CA ARG A 294 21.97 -6.51 6.97
C ARG A 294 21.53 -7.26 5.72
N TYR A 295 20.95 -8.47 5.90
CA TYR A 295 20.28 -9.21 4.85
C TYR A 295 18.83 -8.69 4.66
N VAL A 296 18.46 -8.37 3.42
CA VAL A 296 17.14 -7.84 3.03
C VAL A 296 16.67 -8.41 1.69
N GLY A 297 17.37 -9.43 1.15
CA GLY A 297 17.14 -9.92 -0.21
C GLY A 297 17.81 -9.08 -1.30
N GLN A 298 17.98 -9.69 -2.49
CA GLN A 298 18.84 -9.12 -3.53
C GLN A 298 18.30 -7.80 -4.12
N ASP A 299 16.98 -7.71 -4.34
CA ASP A 299 16.38 -6.56 -5.03
C ASP A 299 16.45 -5.30 -4.15
N ILE A 300 16.12 -5.43 -2.87
CA ILE A 300 16.20 -4.33 -1.90
C ILE A 300 17.67 -3.92 -1.68
N ALA A 301 18.54 -4.90 -1.47
CA ALA A 301 19.96 -4.62 -1.26
C ALA A 301 20.57 -3.89 -2.46
N ARG A 302 20.24 -4.31 -3.70
CA ARG A 302 20.70 -3.64 -4.92
C ARG A 302 20.17 -2.22 -5.00
N THR A 303 18.89 -2.01 -4.78
CA THR A 303 18.29 -0.66 -4.80
C THR A 303 18.97 0.27 -3.78
N CYS A 304 19.14 -0.18 -2.53
CA CYS A 304 19.80 0.61 -1.50
C CYS A 304 21.27 0.93 -1.85
N MET A 305 22.04 -0.07 -2.29
CA MET A 305 23.46 0.10 -2.59
C MET A 305 23.71 0.96 -3.83
N ASP A 306 22.92 0.80 -4.90
CA ASP A 306 23.06 1.54 -6.16
C ASP A 306 22.64 3.01 -6.01
N GLN A 307 21.60 3.28 -5.22
CA GLN A 307 21.07 4.63 -5.01
C GLN A 307 21.68 5.32 -3.75
N GLY A 308 22.50 4.63 -2.96
CA GLY A 308 23.07 5.17 -1.73
C GLY A 308 22.06 5.43 -0.62
N LEU A 309 20.97 4.65 -0.60
CA LEU A 309 19.92 4.74 0.41
C LEU A 309 20.26 3.92 1.65
N THR A 310 19.85 4.40 2.82
CA THR A 310 19.72 3.58 4.02
C THR A 310 18.50 2.68 3.88
N TYR A 311 18.38 1.67 4.75
CA TYR A 311 17.18 0.82 4.78
C TYR A 311 15.93 1.61 5.19
N GLU A 312 16.08 2.57 6.10
CA GLU A 312 15.01 3.52 6.48
C GLU A 312 14.52 4.34 5.27
N GLU A 313 15.45 4.95 4.52
CA GLU A 313 15.12 5.75 3.33
C GLU A 313 14.40 4.90 2.28
N TYR A 314 14.86 3.67 2.05
CA TYR A 314 14.19 2.73 1.15
C TYR A 314 12.74 2.48 1.57
N LEU A 315 12.51 2.14 2.86
CA LEU A 315 11.17 1.87 3.37
C LEU A 315 10.27 3.11 3.40
N ALA A 316 10.84 4.28 3.68
CA ALA A 316 10.11 5.55 3.68
C ALA A 316 9.67 5.99 2.26
N ALA A 317 10.43 5.60 1.24
CA ALA A 317 10.11 5.88 -0.15
C ALA A 317 9.07 4.92 -0.75
N GLN A 318 8.82 3.76 -0.09
CA GLN A 318 7.83 2.82 -0.60
C GLN A 318 6.44 3.46 -0.56
N THR A 319 5.78 3.44 -1.70
CA THR A 319 4.34 3.72 -1.73
C THR A 319 3.65 2.63 -0.95
N GLN A 320 2.83 2.99 0.02
CA GLN A 320 1.96 2.00 0.64
C GLN A 320 1.07 1.44 -0.47
N PRO A 321 0.94 0.12 -0.60
CA PRO A 321 -0.20 -0.43 -1.30
C PRO A 321 -1.40 0.14 -0.57
N GLY A 322 -2.02 1.19 -1.17
CA GLY A 322 -3.14 1.87 -0.54
C GLY A 322 -4.23 0.85 -0.29
N GLU A 323 -5.06 1.06 0.73
CA GLU A 323 -6.36 0.39 0.87
C GLU A 323 -7.17 0.44 -0.43
N ASN A 324 -6.74 1.25 -1.39
CA ASN A 324 -7.31 1.50 -2.70
C ASN A 324 -6.44 1.04 -3.87
N GLN A 325 -5.44 0.16 -3.66
CA GLN A 325 -4.77 -0.45 -4.80
C GLN A 325 -5.81 -1.27 -5.57
N ALA A 326 -6.00 -0.89 -6.84
CA ALA A 326 -6.87 -1.63 -7.73
C ALA A 326 -6.41 -3.09 -7.81
N PRO A 327 -7.30 -4.06 -7.63
CA PRO A 327 -6.92 -5.45 -7.78
C PRO A 327 -6.52 -5.73 -9.24
N ALA A 328 -5.57 -6.62 -9.44
CA ALA A 328 -5.34 -7.18 -10.76
C ALA A 328 -6.60 -7.91 -11.24
N LEU A 329 -6.99 -7.73 -12.49
CA LEU A 329 -8.09 -8.45 -13.10
C LEU A 329 -7.55 -9.55 -14.00
N PHE A 330 -8.18 -10.71 -13.95
CA PHE A 330 -7.83 -11.85 -14.77
C PHE A 330 -9.05 -12.29 -15.58
N TRP A 331 -8.85 -12.73 -16.81
CA TRP A 331 -9.87 -13.36 -17.64
C TRP A 331 -9.42 -14.77 -18.03
N GLN A 332 -10.13 -15.76 -17.52
CA GLN A 332 -9.79 -17.18 -17.75
C GLN A 332 -8.32 -17.50 -17.42
N GLY A 333 -7.82 -16.99 -16.30
CA GLY A 333 -6.47 -17.19 -15.80
C GLY A 333 -5.39 -16.31 -16.44
N GLN A 334 -5.75 -15.43 -17.38
CA GLN A 334 -4.81 -14.48 -18.02
C GLN A 334 -5.01 -13.08 -17.45
N ALA A 335 -3.93 -12.44 -17.02
CA ALA A 335 -3.97 -11.07 -16.54
C ALA A 335 -4.44 -10.10 -17.63
N LEU A 336 -5.39 -9.24 -17.28
CA LEU A 336 -5.84 -8.14 -18.13
C LEU A 336 -4.97 -6.90 -17.86
N ASP A 337 -4.31 -6.40 -18.90
CA ASP A 337 -3.55 -5.14 -18.81
C ASP A 337 -4.50 -3.95 -19.03
N LEU A 338 -5.14 -3.51 -17.96
CA LEU A 338 -6.03 -2.35 -17.96
C LEU A 338 -5.39 -1.10 -17.33
N GLY A 339 -4.20 -1.22 -16.75
CA GLY A 339 -3.45 -0.12 -16.16
C GLY A 339 -4.28 0.73 -15.17
N ASP A 340 -4.25 2.05 -15.35
CA ASP A 340 -4.98 3.05 -14.56
C ASP A 340 -6.51 3.06 -14.78
N ARG A 341 -7.01 2.21 -15.68
CA ARG A 341 -8.44 2.03 -15.98
C ARG A 341 -9.17 1.15 -14.96
N VAL A 342 -8.45 0.56 -14.00
CA VAL A 342 -9.01 -0.09 -12.82
C VAL A 342 -8.64 0.75 -11.61
N THR A 343 -9.60 1.04 -10.76
CA THR A 343 -9.36 1.85 -9.55
C THR A 343 -10.22 1.35 -8.40
N ARG A 344 -9.87 1.74 -7.18
CA ARG A 344 -10.68 1.47 -6.00
C ARG A 344 -11.18 2.79 -5.44
N LEU A 345 -12.51 2.94 -5.29
CA LEU A 345 -13.15 4.12 -4.73
C LEU A 345 -13.94 3.69 -3.49
N SER A 346 -13.58 4.21 -2.32
CA SER A 346 -14.26 3.87 -1.05
C SER A 346 -14.44 2.35 -0.85
N GLY A 347 -13.38 1.57 -1.12
CA GLY A 347 -13.39 0.11 -0.99
C GLY A 347 -14.07 -0.66 -2.14
N VAL A 348 -14.69 0.03 -3.10
CA VAL A 348 -15.34 -0.57 -4.27
C VAL A 348 -14.41 -0.50 -5.47
N THR A 349 -14.22 -1.61 -6.16
CA THR A 349 -13.45 -1.65 -7.42
C THR A 349 -14.29 -1.09 -8.56
N TYR A 350 -13.78 -0.03 -9.18
CA TYR A 350 -14.32 0.58 -10.39
C TYR A 350 -13.43 0.23 -11.58
N VAL A 351 -14.04 0.04 -12.74
CA VAL A 351 -13.32 -0.26 -13.97
C VAL A 351 -13.91 0.55 -15.13
N ASP A 352 -13.04 1.01 -16.03
CA ASP A 352 -13.45 1.64 -17.28
C ASP A 352 -14.26 0.64 -18.10
N ALA A 353 -15.53 0.97 -18.35
CA ALA A 353 -16.46 0.07 -18.99
C ALA A 353 -16.08 -0.26 -20.42
N ALA A 354 -15.59 0.72 -21.18
CA ALA A 354 -15.15 0.50 -22.56
C ALA A 354 -13.88 -0.38 -22.62
N ALA A 355 -12.93 -0.14 -21.71
CA ALA A 355 -11.69 -0.90 -21.66
C ALA A 355 -11.93 -2.37 -21.27
N LEU A 356 -12.73 -2.63 -20.24
CA LEU A 356 -13.06 -4.01 -19.87
C LEU A 356 -13.89 -4.69 -20.97
N ALA A 357 -14.89 -4.00 -21.51
CA ALA A 357 -15.69 -4.53 -22.60
C ALA A 357 -14.84 -4.91 -23.83
N ALA A 358 -13.90 -4.04 -24.23
CA ALA A 358 -12.98 -4.33 -25.32
C ALA A 358 -12.08 -5.54 -25.04
N ALA A 359 -11.57 -5.68 -23.82
CA ALA A 359 -10.77 -6.84 -23.39
C ALA A 359 -11.58 -8.15 -23.44
N LEU A 360 -12.90 -8.07 -23.34
CA LEU A 360 -13.83 -9.21 -23.43
C LEU A 360 -14.45 -9.37 -24.82
N GLY A 361 -13.97 -8.62 -25.84
CA GLY A 361 -14.41 -8.74 -27.23
C GLY A 361 -15.66 -7.93 -27.60
N TRP A 362 -16.11 -7.01 -26.76
CA TRP A 362 -17.17 -6.08 -27.04
C TRP A 362 -16.64 -4.85 -27.79
N THR A 363 -17.50 -4.16 -28.52
CA THR A 363 -17.23 -2.85 -29.11
C THR A 363 -17.86 -1.75 -28.26
N GLY A 364 -17.28 -0.55 -28.25
CA GLY A 364 -17.79 0.57 -27.45
C GLY A 364 -17.59 1.91 -28.16
N GLU A 365 -18.59 2.80 -28.06
CA GLU A 365 -18.53 4.17 -28.54
C GLU A 365 -19.31 5.12 -27.61
N THR A 366 -18.82 6.34 -27.48
CA THR A 366 -19.57 7.39 -26.77
C THR A 366 -20.23 8.29 -27.80
N GLY A 367 -21.56 8.36 -27.76
CA GLY A 367 -22.34 9.20 -28.64
C GLY A 367 -22.20 10.69 -28.32
N GLU A 368 -22.73 11.55 -29.23
CA GLU A 368 -22.81 13.02 -29.00
C GLU A 368 -23.66 13.39 -27.78
N ASP A 369 -24.60 12.50 -27.39
CA ASP A 369 -25.43 12.59 -26.20
C ASP A 369 -24.68 12.25 -24.90
N GLY A 370 -23.41 11.94 -25.00
CA GLY A 370 -22.57 11.59 -23.86
C GLY A 370 -22.85 10.19 -23.29
N VAL A 371 -23.67 9.35 -23.95
CA VAL A 371 -23.97 7.99 -23.52
C VAL A 371 -22.91 7.03 -24.10
N LEU A 372 -22.24 6.26 -23.23
CA LEU A 372 -21.38 5.16 -23.66
C LEU A 372 -22.25 3.97 -24.06
N ARG A 373 -22.06 3.48 -25.28
CA ARG A 373 -22.78 2.31 -25.85
C ARG A 373 -21.80 1.19 -26.08
N LEU A 374 -22.08 0.02 -25.49
CA LEU A 374 -21.29 -1.20 -25.66
C LEU A 374 -22.14 -2.25 -26.38
N SER A 375 -21.51 -3.07 -27.25
CA SER A 375 -22.19 -4.16 -27.95
C SER A 375 -21.25 -5.32 -28.26
N ASP A 376 -21.76 -6.55 -28.11
CA ASP A 376 -21.12 -7.78 -28.59
C ASP A 376 -21.75 -8.31 -29.89
N GLY A 377 -22.66 -7.53 -30.48
CA GLY A 377 -23.42 -7.89 -31.69
C GLY A 377 -24.76 -8.60 -31.39
N LEU A 378 -24.95 -9.11 -30.17
CA LEU A 378 -26.18 -9.73 -29.71
C LEU A 378 -26.89 -8.87 -28.67
N HIS A 379 -26.14 -8.26 -27.78
CA HIS A 379 -26.60 -7.43 -26.68
C HIS A 379 -26.08 -6.01 -26.84
N LYS A 380 -26.84 -5.07 -26.28
CA LYS A 380 -26.53 -3.64 -26.25
C LYS A 380 -26.65 -3.11 -24.83
N ILE A 381 -25.60 -2.46 -24.35
CA ILE A 381 -25.55 -1.79 -23.06
C ILE A 381 -25.43 -0.28 -23.33
N GLU A 382 -26.30 0.52 -22.71
CA GLU A 382 -26.20 1.98 -22.72
C GLU A 382 -25.92 2.48 -21.29
N LEU A 383 -24.86 3.26 -21.15
CA LEU A 383 -24.36 3.75 -19.89
C LEU A 383 -24.37 5.28 -19.89
N PRO A 384 -25.50 5.93 -19.51
CA PRO A 384 -25.49 7.36 -19.20
C PRO A 384 -24.68 7.65 -17.94
N VAL A 385 -24.41 8.92 -17.67
CA VAL A 385 -23.86 9.34 -16.37
C VAL A 385 -24.90 9.11 -15.27
N GLY A 386 -24.52 8.48 -14.17
CA GLY A 386 -25.39 8.26 -13.01
C GLY A 386 -25.44 6.82 -12.53
N ARG A 387 -26.56 6.42 -11.94
CA ARG A 387 -26.78 5.07 -11.36
C ARG A 387 -27.69 4.18 -12.21
N ARG A 388 -27.75 4.40 -13.50
CA ARG A 388 -28.63 3.66 -14.39
C ARG A 388 -27.85 3.14 -15.59
N ALA A 389 -28.26 1.99 -16.08
CA ALA A 389 -27.82 1.41 -17.35
C ALA A 389 -29.04 0.90 -18.09
N LEU A 390 -28.94 0.75 -19.39
CA LEU A 390 -29.93 0.02 -20.21
C LEU A 390 -29.22 -1.22 -20.77
N LEU A 391 -29.79 -2.39 -20.54
CA LEU A 391 -29.39 -3.64 -21.18
C LEU A 391 -30.53 -4.06 -22.12
N ASP A 392 -30.26 -4.07 -23.41
CA ASP A 392 -31.25 -4.36 -24.46
C ASP A 392 -32.55 -3.54 -24.30
N GLY A 393 -32.43 -2.27 -23.91
CA GLY A 393 -33.51 -1.35 -23.64
C GLY A 393 -34.20 -1.51 -22.29
N MET A 394 -33.83 -2.49 -21.48
CA MET A 394 -34.32 -2.68 -20.11
C MET A 394 -33.51 -1.88 -19.12
N LEU A 395 -34.17 -1.13 -18.25
CA LEU A 395 -33.53 -0.34 -17.20
C LEU A 395 -32.92 -1.22 -16.13
N VAL A 396 -31.61 -1.02 -15.88
CA VAL A 396 -30.87 -1.66 -14.78
C VAL A 396 -30.40 -0.57 -13.83
N ARG A 397 -30.70 -0.74 -12.54
CA ARG A 397 -30.17 0.13 -11.48
C ARG A 397 -28.78 -0.36 -11.07
N LEU A 398 -27.80 0.54 -11.03
CA LEU A 398 -26.45 0.26 -10.58
C LEU A 398 -26.34 0.42 -9.05
N SER A 399 -25.51 -0.36 -8.41
CA SER A 399 -25.21 -0.28 -6.98
C SER A 399 -24.41 0.97 -6.64
N GLY A 400 -23.56 1.43 -7.58
CA GLY A 400 -22.78 2.66 -7.49
C GLY A 400 -22.95 3.54 -8.72
N PRO A 401 -22.60 4.84 -8.63
CA PRO A 401 -22.69 5.76 -9.76
C PRO A 401 -21.60 5.44 -10.80
N THR A 402 -21.86 5.83 -12.05
CA THR A 402 -20.79 5.96 -13.03
C THR A 402 -19.93 7.16 -12.68
N VAL A 403 -18.62 7.05 -12.84
CA VAL A 403 -17.65 8.13 -12.69
C VAL A 403 -16.83 8.28 -13.96
N GLU A 404 -16.53 9.53 -14.34
CA GLU A 404 -15.61 9.81 -15.44
C GLU A 404 -14.19 9.90 -14.88
N ARG A 405 -13.27 9.06 -15.38
CA ARG A 405 -11.88 9.04 -14.97
C ARG A 405 -10.96 8.66 -16.12
N SER A 406 -9.80 9.31 -16.21
CA SER A 406 -8.80 9.05 -17.29
C SER A 406 -9.41 9.09 -18.69
N GLY A 407 -10.43 9.94 -18.90
CA GLY A 407 -11.16 10.07 -20.17
C GLY A 407 -12.13 8.92 -20.47
N GLY A 408 -12.38 8.03 -19.53
CA GLY A 408 -13.29 6.89 -19.65
C GLY A 408 -14.38 6.87 -18.59
N ARG A 409 -15.44 6.11 -18.85
CA ARG A 409 -16.56 5.92 -17.93
C ARG A 409 -16.38 4.68 -17.10
N CYS A 410 -16.13 4.87 -15.79
CA CYS A 410 -15.92 3.79 -14.84
C CYS A 410 -17.20 3.46 -14.08
N LEU A 411 -17.43 2.15 -13.86
CA LEU A 411 -18.52 1.61 -13.06
C LEU A 411 -17.96 0.66 -11.99
N PRO A 412 -18.73 0.41 -10.91
CA PRO A 412 -18.43 -0.72 -10.02
C PRO A 412 -18.29 -2.01 -10.83
N LEU A 413 -17.20 -2.74 -10.59
CA LEU A 413 -16.95 -4.03 -11.26
C LEU A 413 -18.11 -5.01 -11.02
N SER A 414 -18.70 -4.98 -9.82
CA SER A 414 -19.87 -5.78 -9.45
C SER A 414 -21.11 -5.51 -10.30
N ASP A 415 -21.25 -4.30 -10.83
CA ASP A 415 -22.37 -3.91 -11.69
C ASP A 415 -22.05 -4.20 -13.17
N LEU A 416 -20.82 -3.92 -13.60
CA LEU A 416 -20.42 -4.08 -14.99
C LEU A 416 -20.31 -5.56 -15.40
N CYS A 417 -19.80 -6.42 -14.52
CA CYS A 417 -19.67 -7.85 -14.82
C CYS A 417 -21.00 -8.51 -15.23
N PRO A 418 -22.10 -8.37 -14.48
CA PRO A 418 -23.40 -8.93 -14.89
C PRO A 418 -23.92 -8.37 -16.21
N LEU A 419 -23.69 -7.08 -16.50
CA LEU A 419 -24.07 -6.45 -17.76
C LEU A 419 -23.32 -7.05 -18.95
N LEU A 420 -22.04 -7.38 -18.78
CA LEU A 420 -21.21 -8.03 -19.80
C LEU A 420 -21.37 -9.57 -19.85
N GLY A 421 -22.29 -10.14 -19.08
CA GLY A 421 -22.50 -11.59 -19.03
C GLY A 421 -21.37 -12.37 -18.34
N VAL A 422 -20.61 -11.73 -17.46
CA VAL A 422 -19.51 -12.36 -16.71
C VAL A 422 -19.79 -12.40 -15.21
N GLN A 423 -19.07 -13.26 -14.51
CA GLN A 423 -19.01 -13.30 -13.04
C GLN A 423 -17.60 -12.97 -12.57
N ALA A 424 -17.47 -12.33 -11.41
CA ALA A 424 -16.24 -11.97 -10.77
C ALA A 424 -16.05 -12.79 -9.49
N THR A 425 -14.86 -13.33 -9.27
CA THR A 425 -14.50 -14.08 -8.05
C THR A 425 -13.21 -13.50 -7.49
N VAL A 426 -13.21 -13.12 -6.21
CA VAL A 426 -12.01 -12.62 -5.53
C VAL A 426 -11.10 -13.79 -5.21
N THR A 427 -9.81 -13.65 -5.53
CA THR A 427 -8.74 -14.63 -5.26
C THR A 427 -7.58 -13.94 -4.54
N ASP A 428 -6.61 -14.70 -4.08
CA ASP A 428 -5.39 -14.17 -3.44
C ASP A 428 -4.53 -13.33 -4.41
N GLN A 429 -4.69 -13.52 -5.73
CA GLN A 429 -3.95 -12.80 -6.77
C GLN A 429 -4.69 -11.57 -7.31
N GLY A 430 -5.98 -11.40 -7.02
CA GLY A 430 -6.83 -10.33 -7.53
C GLY A 430 -8.26 -10.79 -7.79
N VAL A 431 -8.86 -10.37 -8.90
CA VAL A 431 -10.23 -10.74 -9.28
C VAL A 431 -10.23 -11.53 -10.57
N GLU A 432 -10.66 -12.79 -10.50
CA GLU A 432 -10.87 -13.67 -11.66
C GLU A 432 -12.25 -13.40 -12.26
N LEU A 433 -12.27 -13.18 -13.58
CA LEU A 433 -13.46 -13.01 -14.38
C LEU A 433 -13.67 -14.26 -15.25
N ALA A 434 -14.90 -14.74 -15.32
CA ALA A 434 -15.28 -15.89 -16.13
C ALA A 434 -16.66 -15.65 -16.77
N PRO A 435 -16.98 -16.31 -17.90
CA PRO A 435 -18.32 -16.28 -18.46
C PRO A 435 -19.36 -16.75 -17.42
N ARG A 436 -20.47 -16.03 -17.32
CA ARG A 436 -21.56 -16.44 -16.44
C ARG A 436 -22.15 -17.74 -16.97
N GLN A 437 -22.13 -18.81 -16.17
CA GLN A 437 -22.80 -20.03 -16.56
C GLN A 437 -24.31 -19.75 -16.65
N ALA A 438 -24.92 -20.12 -17.77
CA ALA A 438 -26.37 -20.09 -17.90
C ALA A 438 -26.95 -20.97 -16.76
N ALA A 439 -27.85 -20.41 -15.96
CA ALA A 439 -28.59 -21.20 -15.00
C ALA A 439 -29.35 -22.27 -15.79
N LEU A 440 -29.02 -23.55 -15.52
CA LEU A 440 -29.69 -24.72 -16.08
C LEU A 440 -31.16 -24.78 -15.64
#